data_5e4fa7a36fc9e3d1c9a41c7186d795d1
#
_entry.id   5e4fa7a36fc9e3d1c9a41c7186d795d1
#
_cell.length_a   1.000
_cell.length_b   1.000
_cell.length_c   1.000
_cell.angle_alpha   90.00
_cell.angle_beta   90.00
_cell.angle_gamma   90.00
#
_symmetry.space_group_name_H-M   'P 1'
#
loop_
_entity.id
_entity.type
_entity.pdbx_description
1 polymer ?
#
loop_
_entity_poly.entity_id
_entity_poly.type
_entity_poly.pdbx_seq_one_letter_code
_entity_poly.pdbx_strand_id
1 'polypeptide(L)'
;MVFVYHCFDRIVIHGYLSGLSRPEQVVHFFRRVVGVAAVEKEVLSRRTADYQTWVEAYAHNHGLPIEWAEKGVRKEDHVLPWLRRMTKKDAYGVYFIFKSMEQGPTFRITVPKYPTADPNYRILANQRSRFTHYYFYIRDEVLGPLVLRVASFFPFQTTYYLNGHSFIERELSRAQIGFRKNDNAFLAVDDVAALQAAADRLSPDIIRKRLDYWTLIVGPKFSAKERNAINLSRFYAISQIEYCRNFIFKRNFPIHKLFERSCELGLWRLTADKMAAIFGTRLSRRHRGKLANLIERIEHGHHVYRAYFKNAFLKQYEKFATFLRNELCSNNLTDFGLKKGLDHLDAVRTKFQAITDRFAGFQAQWLNVHVDFPLLQRISLPIIVGAVRYPGIKIHDVRIIRLLEVLLHGGTHVGGWTAKEIHQALLTTFRLSERAYGLNQLRYDLRKRPDRARRLALRLPPHRKRRPGRTALSVVPQTAVRTARQQPLPPSPRSATPAREPSRSRLSPRRQSD
;
A
#
# COMPACT_ATOMS: atom_id res chain seq x y z
N MET A 1 18.69 10.77 -12.08
CA MET A 1 18.48 9.45 -11.47
C MET A 1 19.76 8.65 -11.63
N VAL A 2 20.17 7.90 -10.60
CA VAL A 2 21.39 7.07 -10.65
C VAL A 2 20.99 5.65 -11.08
N PHE A 3 20.10 5.03 -10.32
CA PHE A 3 19.54 3.71 -10.64
C PHE A 3 18.14 3.52 -10.04
N VAL A 4 17.49 2.44 -10.45
CA VAL A 4 16.18 1.98 -9.95
C VAL A 4 16.27 0.51 -9.65
N TYR A 5 15.63 0.04 -8.58
CA TYR A 5 15.45 -1.37 -8.29
C TYR A 5 14.09 -1.65 -7.64
N HIS A 6 13.65 -2.90 -7.73
CA HIS A 6 12.38 -3.37 -7.19
C HIS A 6 12.61 -4.54 -6.25
N CYS A 7 11.89 -4.60 -5.15
CA CYS A 7 11.93 -5.78 -4.28
C CYS A 7 10.71 -5.84 -3.35
N PHE A 8 10.52 -6.98 -2.72
CA PHE A 8 9.66 -7.06 -1.54
C PHE A 8 10.32 -6.30 -0.39
N ASP A 9 9.56 -5.39 0.25
CA ASP A 9 10.02 -4.72 1.46
C ASP A 9 9.63 -5.54 2.69
N ARG A 10 8.38 -5.99 2.74
CA ARG A 10 7.86 -6.79 3.84
C ARG A 10 6.96 -7.91 3.33
N ILE A 11 7.12 -9.10 3.88
CA ILE A 11 6.22 -10.24 3.65
C ILE A 11 5.81 -10.78 5.02
N VAL A 12 4.50 -10.86 5.27
CA VAL A 12 3.93 -11.49 6.46
C VAL A 12 3.22 -12.77 6.05
N ILE A 13 3.66 -13.90 6.58
CA ILE A 13 3.19 -15.23 6.21
C ILE A 13 2.62 -15.94 7.44
N HIS A 14 1.42 -16.48 7.32
CA HIS A 14 0.86 -17.39 8.32
C HIS A 14 1.15 -18.83 7.95
N GLY A 15 1.62 -19.61 8.93
CA GLY A 15 1.83 -21.05 8.79
C GLY A 15 0.78 -21.85 9.56
N TYR A 16 0.16 -22.80 8.87
CA TYR A 16 -0.88 -23.67 9.41
C TYR A 16 -0.49 -25.12 9.22
N LEU A 17 -0.74 -25.94 10.24
CA LEU A 17 -0.67 -27.40 10.11
C LEU A 17 -1.90 -27.87 9.34
N SER A 18 -1.69 -28.43 8.12
CA SER A 18 -2.77 -28.82 7.23
C SER A 18 -3.71 -29.86 7.86
N GLY A 19 -3.15 -30.84 8.58
CA GLY A 19 -3.90 -31.89 9.28
C GLY A 19 -4.63 -31.43 10.54
N LEU A 20 -4.47 -30.16 10.99
CA LEU A 20 -5.07 -29.60 12.20
C LEU A 20 -5.81 -28.27 11.91
N SER A 21 -6.14 -28.01 10.66
CA SER A 21 -6.76 -26.74 10.25
C SER A 21 -8.24 -26.62 10.59
N ARG A 22 -8.93 -27.75 10.81
CA ARG A 22 -10.37 -27.80 11.14
C ARG A 22 -10.60 -28.35 12.55
N PRO A 23 -11.62 -27.89 13.27
CA PRO A 23 -11.94 -28.39 14.63
C PRO A 23 -12.10 -29.92 14.70
N GLU A 24 -12.74 -30.53 13.70
CA GLU A 24 -12.98 -31.98 13.63
C GLU A 24 -11.66 -32.75 13.52
N GLN A 25 -10.70 -32.23 12.76
CA GLN A 25 -9.35 -32.81 12.65
C GLN A 25 -8.61 -32.75 13.97
N VAL A 26 -8.79 -31.68 14.74
CA VAL A 26 -8.22 -31.53 16.08
C VAL A 26 -8.82 -32.59 17.04
N VAL A 27 -10.15 -32.79 17.02
CA VAL A 27 -10.80 -33.83 17.82
C VAL A 27 -10.27 -35.21 17.43
N HIS A 28 -10.21 -35.51 16.13
CA HIS A 28 -9.68 -36.77 15.63
C HIS A 28 -8.24 -37.01 16.06
N PHE A 29 -7.38 -35.99 15.94
CA PHE A 29 -5.98 -36.07 16.35
C PHE A 29 -5.84 -36.43 17.83
N PHE A 30 -6.55 -35.72 18.74
CA PHE A 30 -6.44 -35.97 20.16
C PHE A 30 -6.96 -37.37 20.55
N ARG A 31 -8.09 -37.77 19.96
CA ARG A 31 -8.70 -39.07 20.30
C ARG A 31 -7.96 -40.26 19.69
N ARG A 32 -7.57 -40.19 18.42
CA ARG A 32 -7.00 -41.35 17.69
C ARG A 32 -5.47 -41.43 17.79
N VAL A 33 -4.80 -40.28 17.84
CA VAL A 33 -3.34 -40.22 17.83
C VAL A 33 -2.78 -40.09 19.24
N VAL A 34 -3.28 -39.14 19.99
CA VAL A 34 -2.86 -38.90 21.39
C VAL A 34 -3.49 -39.94 22.33
N GLY A 35 -4.71 -40.41 22.08
CA GLY A 35 -5.38 -41.48 22.85
C GLY A 35 -6.22 -40.96 24.01
N VAL A 36 -6.67 -39.69 23.99
CA VAL A 36 -7.55 -39.15 25.02
C VAL A 36 -9.01 -39.58 24.79
N ALA A 37 -9.74 -39.91 25.83
CA ALA A 37 -11.14 -40.29 25.71
C ALA A 37 -12.02 -39.12 25.25
N ALA A 38 -11.86 -37.94 25.83
CA ALA A 38 -12.56 -36.70 25.46
C ALA A 38 -11.58 -35.55 25.30
N VAL A 39 -11.86 -34.66 24.33
CA VAL A 39 -11.06 -33.42 24.13
C VAL A 39 -11.67 -32.35 25.04
N GLU A 40 -11.09 -32.18 26.21
CA GLU A 40 -11.51 -31.19 27.21
C GLU A 40 -10.52 -30.03 27.28
N LYS A 41 -10.89 -28.98 28.01
CA LYS A 41 -10.08 -27.76 28.14
C LYS A 41 -8.70 -28.07 28.72
N GLU A 42 -8.63 -29.00 29.65
CA GLU A 42 -7.41 -29.44 30.35
C GLU A 42 -6.38 -30.02 29.36
N VAL A 43 -6.85 -30.80 28.37
CA VAL A 43 -5.99 -31.39 27.32
C VAL A 43 -5.31 -30.30 26.49
N LEU A 44 -6.09 -29.28 26.07
CA LEU A 44 -5.56 -28.15 25.30
C LEU A 44 -4.66 -27.24 26.14
N SER A 45 -5.04 -27.04 27.42
CA SER A 45 -4.25 -26.24 28.36
C SER A 45 -2.90 -26.90 28.69
N ARG A 46 -2.88 -28.24 28.85
CA ARG A 46 -1.62 -28.99 29.04
C ARG A 46 -0.66 -28.77 27.85
N ARG A 47 -1.13 -28.91 26.63
CA ARG A 47 -0.31 -28.64 25.43
C ARG A 47 0.23 -27.22 25.40
N THR A 48 -0.57 -26.27 25.86
CA THR A 48 -0.14 -24.87 25.95
C THR A 48 0.96 -24.71 26.98
N ALA A 49 0.78 -25.29 28.20
CA ALA A 49 1.77 -25.25 29.25
C ALA A 49 3.07 -25.95 28.86
N ASP A 50 2.99 -27.14 28.27
CA ASP A 50 4.16 -27.87 27.77
C ASP A 50 5.02 -27.03 26.83
N TYR A 51 4.37 -26.33 25.88
CA TYR A 51 5.09 -25.44 24.95
C TYR A 51 5.69 -24.24 25.67
N GLN A 52 4.98 -23.62 26.61
CA GLN A 52 5.48 -22.47 27.37
C GLN A 52 6.71 -22.86 28.20
N THR A 53 6.65 -23.98 28.91
CA THR A 53 7.79 -24.52 29.68
C THR A 53 8.97 -24.83 28.77
N TRP A 54 8.70 -25.41 27.58
CA TRP A 54 9.74 -25.68 26.61
C TRP A 54 10.44 -24.40 26.13
N VAL A 55 9.69 -23.32 25.84
CA VAL A 55 10.27 -22.04 25.40
C VAL A 55 11.15 -21.42 26.48
N GLU A 56 10.73 -21.50 27.76
CA GLU A 56 11.50 -20.98 28.89
C GLU A 56 12.79 -21.78 29.10
N ALA A 57 12.72 -23.09 29.00
CA ALA A 57 13.89 -23.95 29.04
C ALA A 57 14.83 -23.70 27.88
N TYR A 58 14.28 -23.53 26.67
CA TYR A 58 15.07 -23.19 25.46
C TYR A 58 15.82 -21.86 25.65
N ALA A 59 15.14 -20.84 26.14
CA ALA A 59 15.75 -19.52 26.40
C ALA A 59 16.88 -19.63 27.44
N HIS A 60 16.63 -20.32 28.56
CA HIS A 60 17.62 -20.54 29.61
C HIS A 60 18.86 -21.27 29.07
N ASN A 61 18.67 -22.41 28.38
CA ASN A 61 19.76 -23.26 27.89
C ASN A 61 20.63 -22.55 26.82
N HIS A 62 20.10 -21.53 26.14
CA HIS A 62 20.83 -20.77 25.12
C HIS A 62 21.26 -19.38 25.60
N GLY A 63 21.04 -19.04 26.87
CA GLY A 63 21.35 -17.71 27.43
C GLY A 63 20.62 -16.57 26.72
N LEU A 64 19.38 -16.82 26.28
CA LEU A 64 18.59 -15.84 25.52
C LEU A 64 17.71 -14.99 26.46
N PRO A 65 17.62 -13.68 26.21
CA PRO A 65 16.66 -12.85 26.93
C PRO A 65 15.22 -13.20 26.53
N ILE A 66 14.34 -13.22 27.52
CA ILE A 66 12.91 -13.41 27.33
C ILE A 66 12.16 -12.33 28.12
N GLU A 67 11.47 -11.44 27.41
CA GLU A 67 10.84 -10.25 27.99
C GLU A 67 9.36 -10.15 27.61
N TRP A 68 8.57 -9.47 28.44
CA TRP A 68 7.21 -9.08 28.09
C TRP A 68 7.23 -7.86 27.18
N ALA A 69 6.46 -7.91 26.07
CA ALA A 69 6.29 -6.77 25.19
C ALA A 69 5.35 -5.76 25.86
N GLU A 70 5.89 -4.62 26.24
CA GLU A 70 5.11 -3.52 26.82
C GLU A 70 4.31 -2.77 25.76
N LYS A 71 3.15 -2.26 26.16
CA LYS A 71 2.30 -1.48 25.26
C LYS A 71 2.90 -0.08 25.03
N GLY A 72 3.06 0.30 23.78
CA GLY A 72 3.57 1.62 23.39
C GLY A 72 5.10 1.69 23.26
N VAL A 73 5.83 0.66 23.65
CA VAL A 73 7.28 0.60 23.49
C VAL A 73 7.62 -0.02 22.12
N ARG A 74 8.59 0.58 21.43
CA ARG A 74 9.11 0.03 20.17
C ARG A 74 9.95 -1.21 20.46
N LYS A 75 9.47 -2.36 20.00
CA LYS A 75 10.18 -3.64 20.19
C LYS A 75 11.58 -3.61 19.57
N GLU A 76 11.75 -2.90 18.47
CA GLU A 76 13.03 -2.76 17.78
C GLU A 76 14.12 -2.15 18.68
N ASP A 77 13.78 -1.18 19.53
CA ASP A 77 14.76 -0.51 20.41
C ASP A 77 15.34 -1.47 21.45
N HIS A 78 14.55 -2.44 21.91
CA HIS A 78 15.02 -3.50 22.82
C HIS A 78 15.86 -4.56 22.10
N VAL A 79 15.52 -4.88 20.88
CA VAL A 79 16.11 -6.00 20.13
C VAL A 79 17.42 -5.63 19.44
N LEU A 80 17.53 -4.38 18.96
CA LEU A 80 18.72 -3.90 18.20
C LEU A 80 20.04 -4.05 18.97
N PRO A 81 20.12 -3.77 20.30
CA PRO A 81 21.35 -3.99 21.05
C PRO A 81 21.82 -5.46 21.03
N TRP A 82 20.88 -6.40 21.10
CA TRP A 82 21.17 -7.83 21.06
C TRP A 82 21.59 -8.29 19.67
N LEU A 83 20.95 -7.78 18.62
CA LEU A 83 21.36 -8.04 17.24
C LEU A 83 22.78 -7.53 16.98
N ARG A 84 23.15 -6.36 17.52
CA ARG A 84 24.49 -5.79 17.42
C ARG A 84 25.54 -6.61 18.15
N ARG A 85 25.20 -7.26 19.27
CA ARG A 85 26.10 -8.17 20.00
C ARG A 85 26.44 -9.44 19.23
N MET A 86 25.58 -9.85 18.29
CA MET A 86 25.87 -10.93 17.35
C MET A 86 26.89 -10.47 16.27
N THR A 87 28.03 -9.94 16.72
CA THR A 87 29.04 -9.25 15.86
C THR A 87 29.85 -10.19 15.00
N LYS A 88 29.89 -11.50 15.28
CA LYS A 88 30.56 -12.45 14.40
C LYS A 88 29.79 -12.58 13.09
N LYS A 89 30.48 -12.42 11.96
CA LYS A 89 29.89 -12.52 10.61
C LYS A 89 29.04 -13.78 10.41
N ASP A 90 29.30 -14.84 11.16
CA ASP A 90 28.71 -16.16 11.02
C ASP A 90 27.81 -16.59 12.19
N ALA A 91 27.42 -15.65 13.06
CA ALA A 91 26.47 -16.00 14.15
C ALA A 91 25.04 -15.97 13.64
N TYR A 92 24.44 -17.13 13.48
CA TYR A 92 23.03 -17.32 13.12
C TYR A 92 22.29 -17.99 14.27
N GLY A 93 21.04 -17.62 14.49
CA GLY A 93 20.27 -18.18 15.58
C GLY A 93 19.18 -17.25 16.08
N VAL A 94 18.48 -17.69 17.11
CA VAL A 94 17.61 -16.83 17.92
C VAL A 94 18.49 -15.95 18.80
N TYR A 95 18.19 -14.66 18.89
CA TYR A 95 18.95 -13.74 19.72
C TYR A 95 18.10 -12.98 20.74
N PHE A 96 16.76 -13.04 20.60
CA PHE A 96 15.83 -12.40 21.52
C PHE A 96 14.46 -13.04 21.45
N ILE A 97 13.72 -13.08 22.57
CA ILE A 97 12.36 -13.60 22.64
C ILE A 97 11.47 -12.58 23.37
N PHE A 98 10.37 -12.15 22.73
CA PHE A 98 9.29 -11.44 23.41
C PHE A 98 8.12 -12.36 23.71
N LYS A 99 7.51 -12.17 24.90
CA LYS A 99 6.16 -12.67 25.22
C LYS A 99 5.16 -11.54 25.01
N SER A 100 3.98 -11.85 24.49
CA SER A 100 2.88 -10.88 24.36
C SER A 100 1.55 -11.56 24.56
N MET A 101 0.65 -10.93 25.32
CA MET A 101 -0.71 -11.41 25.52
C MET A 101 -1.62 -10.84 24.43
N GLU A 102 -1.93 -11.63 23.41
CA GLU A 102 -2.67 -11.20 22.23
C GLU A 102 -3.92 -12.04 21.98
N GLN A 103 -4.88 -11.43 21.26
CA GLN A 103 -6.08 -12.13 20.84
C GLN A 103 -5.77 -13.03 19.63
N GLY A 104 -6.04 -14.31 19.76
CA GLY A 104 -5.84 -15.29 18.70
C GLY A 104 -6.98 -16.31 18.62
N PRO A 105 -6.97 -17.16 17.58
CA PRO A 105 -7.96 -18.23 17.43
C PRO A 105 -7.74 -19.31 18.49
N THR A 106 -8.84 -19.74 19.09
CA THR A 106 -8.93 -20.80 20.08
C THR A 106 -10.17 -21.65 19.80
N PHE A 107 -10.43 -22.63 20.66
CA PHE A 107 -11.62 -23.46 20.57
C PHE A 107 -12.50 -23.28 21.81
N ARG A 108 -13.80 -23.16 21.56
CA ARG A 108 -14.82 -23.38 22.57
C ARG A 108 -15.24 -24.85 22.49
N ILE A 109 -15.26 -25.52 23.63
CA ILE A 109 -15.63 -26.93 23.74
C ILE A 109 -17.06 -27.00 24.26
N THR A 110 -17.90 -27.77 23.60
CA THR A 110 -19.30 -27.97 23.99
C THR A 110 -19.66 -29.44 23.90
N VAL A 111 -20.54 -29.88 24.80
CA VAL A 111 -21.18 -31.19 24.71
C VAL A 111 -22.28 -31.11 23.67
N PRO A 112 -22.50 -32.13 22.81
CA PRO A 112 -23.60 -32.16 21.90
C PRO A 112 -24.94 -32.00 22.62
N LYS A 113 -25.88 -31.25 22.00
CA LYS A 113 -27.22 -31.03 22.58
C LYS A 113 -28.03 -32.32 22.63
N TYR A 114 -27.81 -33.21 21.68
CA TYR A 114 -28.49 -34.53 21.62
C TYR A 114 -27.50 -35.63 21.95
N PRO A 115 -27.92 -36.72 22.63
CA PRO A 115 -27.06 -37.86 22.91
C PRO A 115 -26.43 -38.39 21.61
N THR A 116 -25.15 -38.64 21.65
CA THR A 116 -24.41 -39.33 20.59
C THR A 116 -24.10 -40.73 21.04
N ALA A 117 -23.79 -41.62 20.06
CA ALA A 117 -23.36 -42.99 20.35
C ALA A 117 -22.11 -43.04 21.24
N ASP A 118 -21.37 -41.95 21.31
CA ASP A 118 -20.14 -41.80 22.11
C ASP A 118 -20.35 -40.69 23.16
N PRO A 119 -20.48 -41.04 24.47
CA PRO A 119 -20.69 -40.06 25.53
C PRO A 119 -19.48 -39.13 25.73
N ASN A 120 -18.31 -39.50 25.22
CA ASN A 120 -17.09 -38.69 25.30
C ASN A 120 -16.90 -37.78 24.11
N TYR A 121 -17.84 -37.78 23.16
CA TYR A 121 -17.75 -36.87 22.01
C TYR A 121 -17.92 -35.41 22.42
N ARG A 122 -17.02 -34.56 21.94
CA ARG A 122 -17.03 -33.10 22.19
C ARG A 122 -16.99 -32.37 20.87
N ILE A 123 -17.72 -31.27 20.80
CA ILE A 123 -17.74 -30.37 19.63
C ILE A 123 -16.78 -29.21 19.94
N LEU A 124 -15.79 -29.02 19.08
CA LEU A 124 -14.94 -27.85 19.09
C LEU A 124 -15.49 -26.80 18.11
N ALA A 125 -15.73 -25.61 18.60
CA ALA A 125 -16.12 -24.47 17.77
C ALA A 125 -15.04 -23.39 17.83
N ASN A 126 -14.75 -22.77 16.68
CA ASN A 126 -13.79 -21.70 16.61
C ASN A 126 -14.25 -20.49 17.44
N GLN A 127 -13.38 -19.98 18.27
CA GLN A 127 -13.57 -18.73 18.99
C GLN A 127 -12.26 -17.91 19.02
N ARG A 128 -12.28 -16.73 19.60
CA ARG A 128 -11.10 -15.92 19.82
C ARG A 128 -10.97 -15.63 21.32
N SER A 129 -9.76 -15.82 21.85
CA SER A 129 -9.44 -15.49 23.24
C SER A 129 -8.03 -14.91 23.34
N ARG A 130 -7.68 -14.38 24.50
CA ARG A 130 -6.35 -13.85 24.77
C ARG A 130 -5.49 -14.94 25.39
N PHE A 131 -4.28 -15.11 24.84
CA PHE A 131 -3.28 -16.04 25.34
C PHE A 131 -1.88 -15.59 24.90
N THR A 132 -0.83 -16.21 25.46
CA THR A 132 0.55 -15.84 25.22
C THR A 132 0.99 -16.19 23.81
N HIS A 133 1.62 -15.23 23.13
CA HIS A 133 2.36 -15.42 21.89
C HIS A 133 3.84 -15.17 22.16
N TYR A 134 4.70 -15.97 21.54
CA TYR A 134 6.15 -15.82 21.59
C TYR A 134 6.66 -15.28 20.26
N TYR A 135 7.49 -14.25 20.29
CA TYR A 135 8.15 -13.65 19.15
C TYR A 135 9.64 -13.97 19.24
N PHE A 136 10.08 -14.87 18.38
CA PHE A 136 11.49 -15.23 18.24
C PHE A 136 12.13 -14.30 17.22
N TYR A 137 13.06 -13.48 17.66
CA TYR A 137 13.88 -12.66 16.79
C TYR A 137 15.08 -13.48 16.36
N ILE A 138 15.22 -13.68 15.07
CA ILE A 138 16.12 -14.65 14.47
C ILE A 138 17.01 -13.93 13.46
N ARG A 139 18.32 -14.24 13.48
CA ARG A 139 19.23 -13.94 12.42
C ARG A 139 19.40 -15.21 11.57
N ASP A 140 18.73 -15.21 10.42
CA ASP A 140 18.79 -16.33 9.49
C ASP A 140 19.96 -16.19 8.53
N GLU A 141 20.57 -17.31 8.17
CA GLU A 141 21.71 -17.35 7.27
C GLU A 141 21.38 -16.88 5.85
N VAL A 142 20.19 -17.21 5.35
CA VAL A 142 19.76 -16.91 3.97
C VAL A 142 18.91 -15.64 3.91
N LEU A 143 17.89 -15.55 4.77
CA LEU A 143 16.92 -14.45 4.74
C LEU A 143 17.36 -13.21 5.53
N GLY A 144 18.44 -13.32 6.34
CA GLY A 144 18.85 -12.27 7.27
C GLY A 144 17.93 -12.18 8.50
N PRO A 145 17.77 -10.99 9.10
CA PRO A 145 16.87 -10.81 10.24
C PRO A 145 15.41 -11.14 9.87
N LEU A 146 14.79 -11.99 10.66
CA LEU A 146 13.37 -12.32 10.56
C LEU A 146 12.75 -12.48 11.96
N VAL A 147 11.43 -12.40 12.04
CA VAL A 147 10.69 -12.66 13.27
C VAL A 147 9.72 -13.80 13.04
N LEU A 148 9.77 -14.79 13.92
CA LEU A 148 8.80 -15.88 13.97
C LEU A 148 7.92 -15.74 15.21
N ARG A 149 6.64 -15.44 15.02
CA ARG A 149 5.64 -15.47 16.09
C ARG A 149 4.99 -16.85 16.15
N VAL A 150 4.98 -17.45 17.33
CA VAL A 150 4.30 -18.72 17.59
C VAL A 150 3.21 -18.49 18.63
N ALA A 151 1.99 -18.89 18.31
CA ALA A 151 0.88 -18.95 19.24
C ALA A 151 1.07 -20.11 20.22
N SER A 152 1.01 -19.87 21.53
CA SER A 152 1.18 -20.95 22.50
C SER A 152 -0.02 -21.90 22.60
N PHE A 153 -1.18 -21.49 22.08
CA PHE A 153 -2.39 -22.30 22.06
C PHE A 153 -2.40 -23.25 20.84
N PHE A 154 -2.78 -24.52 21.08
CA PHE A 154 -2.92 -25.54 20.05
C PHE A 154 -3.93 -25.11 18.97
N PRO A 155 -3.69 -25.27 17.65
CA PRO A 155 -2.62 -26.01 16.98
C PRO A 155 -1.34 -25.22 16.66
N PHE A 156 -0.99 -24.23 17.49
CA PHE A 156 0.28 -23.48 17.42
C PHE A 156 0.49 -22.77 16.09
N GLN A 157 -0.43 -21.87 15.74
CA GLN A 157 -0.29 -21.06 14.53
C GLN A 157 0.98 -20.24 14.56
N THR A 158 1.64 -20.17 13.41
CA THR A 158 2.87 -19.39 13.25
C THR A 158 2.62 -18.18 12.35
N THR A 159 3.38 -17.10 12.59
CA THR A 159 3.42 -15.94 11.71
C THR A 159 4.87 -15.52 11.54
N TYR A 160 5.29 -15.34 10.30
CA TYR A 160 6.64 -14.93 9.94
C TYR A 160 6.63 -13.53 9.36
N TYR A 161 7.61 -12.74 9.75
CA TYR A 161 7.84 -11.39 9.24
C TYR A 161 9.21 -11.38 8.57
N LEU A 162 9.22 -11.18 7.24
CA LEU A 162 10.40 -11.20 6.40
C LEU A 162 10.65 -9.84 5.79
N ASN A 163 11.91 -9.50 5.56
CA ASN A 163 12.34 -8.31 4.85
C ASN A 163 13.19 -8.71 3.62
N GLY A 164 12.72 -8.32 2.43
CA GLY A 164 13.41 -8.67 1.19
C GLY A 164 14.75 -7.95 1.01
N HIS A 165 14.91 -6.74 1.57
CA HIS A 165 16.20 -6.03 1.52
C HIS A 165 17.30 -6.77 2.31
N SER A 166 16.93 -7.44 3.41
CA SER A 166 17.87 -8.24 4.17
C SER A 166 18.34 -9.47 3.39
N PHE A 167 17.45 -10.10 2.63
CA PHE A 167 17.81 -11.18 1.72
C PHE A 167 18.77 -10.70 0.62
N ILE A 168 18.46 -9.57 -0.02
CA ILE A 168 19.33 -8.98 -1.06
C ILE A 168 20.72 -8.65 -0.49
N GLU A 169 20.79 -8.06 0.69
CA GLU A 169 22.04 -7.79 1.39
C GLU A 169 22.90 -9.04 1.56
N ARG A 170 22.27 -10.15 1.94
CA ARG A 170 22.96 -11.45 2.07
C ARG A 170 23.48 -11.97 0.73
N GLU A 171 22.67 -11.89 -0.31
CA GLU A 171 23.03 -12.32 -1.65
C GLU A 171 24.21 -11.50 -2.24
N LEU A 172 24.16 -10.16 -2.11
CA LEU A 172 25.24 -9.29 -2.55
C LEU A 172 26.54 -9.52 -1.76
N SER A 173 26.43 -9.70 -0.44
CA SER A 173 27.58 -10.01 0.42
C SER A 173 28.25 -11.34 0.05
N ARG A 174 27.47 -12.39 -0.27
CA ARG A 174 27.98 -13.69 -0.74
C ARG A 174 28.68 -13.58 -2.10
N ALA A 175 28.12 -12.74 -2.98
CA ALA A 175 28.71 -12.46 -4.28
C ALA A 175 29.86 -11.47 -4.25
N GLN A 176 30.25 -10.97 -3.06
CA GLN A 176 31.31 -9.96 -2.85
C GLN A 176 31.09 -8.66 -3.65
N ILE A 177 29.82 -8.29 -3.91
CA ILE A 177 29.45 -7.05 -4.57
C ILE A 177 29.37 -5.95 -3.54
N GLY A 178 30.08 -4.85 -3.76
CA GLY A 178 30.09 -3.70 -2.87
C GLY A 178 28.76 -2.93 -2.93
N PHE A 179 28.28 -2.52 -1.76
CA PHE A 179 27.08 -1.70 -1.63
C PHE A 179 27.10 -0.83 -0.40
N ARG A 180 26.31 0.24 -0.43
CA ARG A 180 26.01 1.07 0.73
C ARG A 180 24.52 1.05 0.98
N LYS A 181 24.13 0.53 2.14
CA LYS A 181 22.73 0.40 2.58
C LYS A 181 22.51 1.25 3.84
N ASN A 182 21.36 1.88 3.94
CA ASN A 182 20.87 2.49 5.16
C ASN A 182 19.45 2.01 5.41
N ASP A 183 19.22 1.37 6.56
CA ASP A 183 17.97 0.70 6.92
C ASP A 183 17.54 -0.27 5.78
N ASN A 184 16.32 -0.14 5.25
CA ASN A 184 15.81 -0.92 4.11
C ASN A 184 16.00 -0.21 2.75
N ALA A 185 17.14 0.45 2.51
CA ALA A 185 17.42 1.16 1.25
C ALA A 185 18.85 1.01 0.80
N PHE A 186 19.08 0.52 -0.41
CA PHE A 186 20.39 0.53 -1.07
C PHE A 186 20.62 1.91 -1.70
N LEU A 187 21.62 2.64 -1.19
CA LEU A 187 21.95 3.99 -1.63
C LEU A 187 23.03 4.00 -2.71
N ALA A 188 23.86 2.98 -2.74
CA ALA A 188 24.85 2.72 -3.78
C ALA A 188 25.08 1.22 -3.92
N VAL A 189 25.45 0.78 -5.09
CA VAL A 189 25.80 -0.60 -5.41
C VAL A 189 26.75 -0.56 -6.61
N ASP A 190 27.75 -1.43 -6.62
CA ASP A 190 28.73 -1.50 -7.71
C ASP A 190 28.13 -2.09 -8.98
N ASP A 191 27.19 -3.04 -8.84
CA ASP A 191 26.45 -3.66 -9.94
C ASP A 191 24.94 -3.63 -9.70
N VAL A 192 24.24 -2.76 -10.44
CA VAL A 192 22.78 -2.60 -10.36
C VAL A 192 22.04 -3.81 -10.93
N ALA A 193 22.59 -4.48 -11.93
CA ALA A 193 21.98 -5.68 -12.51
C ALA A 193 22.02 -6.84 -11.52
N ALA A 194 23.13 -7.02 -10.82
CA ALA A 194 23.28 -7.99 -9.76
C ALA A 194 22.35 -7.70 -8.56
N LEU A 195 22.16 -6.42 -8.21
CA LEU A 195 21.18 -6.02 -7.18
C LEU A 195 19.76 -6.49 -7.55
N GLN A 196 19.32 -6.22 -8.79
CA GLN A 196 17.99 -6.65 -9.24
C GLN A 196 17.89 -8.17 -9.34
N ALA A 197 18.92 -8.85 -9.87
CA ALA A 197 18.96 -10.31 -9.93
C ALA A 197 18.89 -10.94 -8.53
N ALA A 198 19.55 -10.35 -7.52
CA ALA A 198 19.44 -10.78 -6.14
C ALA A 198 18.01 -10.63 -5.60
N ALA A 199 17.34 -9.49 -5.88
CA ALA A 199 15.95 -9.27 -5.49
C ALA A 199 14.99 -10.30 -6.11
N ASP A 200 15.23 -10.68 -7.37
CA ASP A 200 14.37 -11.61 -8.11
C ASP A 200 14.56 -13.06 -7.70
N ARG A 201 15.72 -13.42 -7.10
CA ARG A 201 15.99 -14.77 -6.58
C ARG A 201 15.17 -15.17 -5.36
N LEU A 202 14.55 -14.23 -4.62
CA LEU A 202 13.71 -14.56 -3.47
C LEU A 202 12.48 -15.35 -3.92
N SER A 203 12.54 -16.67 -3.83
CA SER A 203 11.53 -17.60 -4.32
C SER A 203 10.69 -18.23 -3.19
N PRO A 204 9.51 -18.78 -3.51
CA PRO A 204 8.71 -19.57 -2.56
C PRO A 204 9.48 -20.68 -1.87
N ASP A 205 10.33 -21.40 -2.61
CA ASP A 205 11.07 -22.56 -2.10
C ASP A 205 12.16 -22.15 -1.10
N ILE A 206 12.88 -21.05 -1.38
CA ILE A 206 13.88 -20.50 -0.46
C ILE A 206 13.18 -20.13 0.85
N ILE A 207 12.07 -19.40 0.77
CA ILE A 207 11.30 -18.99 1.94
C ILE A 207 10.82 -20.22 2.69
N ARG A 208 10.12 -21.16 2.04
CA ARG A 208 9.56 -22.37 2.66
C ARG A 208 10.61 -23.16 3.44
N LYS A 209 11.75 -23.46 2.81
CA LYS A 209 12.85 -24.20 3.46
C LYS A 209 13.32 -23.55 4.76
N ARG A 210 13.44 -22.21 4.78
CA ARG A 210 13.87 -21.48 5.98
C ARG A 210 12.77 -21.40 7.04
N LEU A 211 11.49 -21.25 6.65
CA LEU A 211 10.37 -21.25 7.57
C LEU A 211 10.20 -22.63 8.24
N ASP A 212 10.30 -23.72 7.48
CA ASP A 212 10.25 -25.07 8.00
C ASP A 212 11.40 -25.34 8.97
N TYR A 213 12.62 -24.96 8.61
CA TYR A 213 13.80 -25.07 9.47
C TYR A 213 13.59 -24.40 10.82
N TRP A 214 13.21 -23.12 10.85
CA TRP A 214 13.01 -22.40 12.11
C TRP A 214 11.82 -22.90 12.91
N THR A 215 10.78 -23.36 12.24
CA THR A 215 9.65 -23.98 12.95
C THR A 215 10.02 -25.29 13.62
N LEU A 216 10.93 -26.08 13.05
CA LEU A 216 11.45 -27.28 13.71
C LEU A 216 12.29 -26.94 14.94
N ILE A 217 13.05 -25.82 14.90
CA ILE A 217 13.91 -25.39 16.02
C ILE A 217 13.08 -24.82 17.16
N VAL A 218 12.22 -23.82 16.90
CA VAL A 218 11.55 -23.06 17.97
C VAL A 218 10.06 -23.35 18.11
N GLY A 219 9.48 -24.11 17.20
CA GLY A 219 8.08 -24.49 17.24
C GLY A 219 7.80 -25.63 18.24
N PRO A 220 6.50 -25.94 18.43
CA PRO A 220 6.06 -26.98 19.33
C PRO A 220 6.61 -28.35 18.92
N LYS A 221 6.94 -29.15 19.92
CA LYS A 221 7.46 -30.51 19.69
C LYS A 221 6.31 -31.50 19.61
N PHE A 222 6.34 -32.32 18.58
CA PHE A 222 5.43 -33.44 18.36
C PHE A 222 6.21 -34.75 18.44
N SER A 223 5.63 -35.79 19.05
CA SER A 223 6.20 -37.14 19.04
C SER A 223 6.28 -37.71 17.61
N ALA A 224 7.05 -38.76 17.40
CA ALA A 224 7.15 -39.41 16.09
C ALA A 224 5.77 -39.86 15.58
N LYS A 225 4.95 -40.47 16.45
CA LYS A 225 3.58 -40.88 16.15
C LYS A 225 2.70 -39.70 15.71
N GLU A 226 2.77 -38.58 16.44
CA GLU A 226 2.02 -37.37 16.13
C GLU A 226 2.47 -36.76 14.78
N ARG A 227 3.78 -36.67 14.54
CA ARG A 227 4.34 -36.14 13.28
C ARG A 227 3.85 -36.93 12.06
N ASN A 228 3.90 -38.26 12.17
CA ASN A 228 3.42 -39.13 11.08
C ASN A 228 1.92 -38.96 10.84
N ALA A 229 1.12 -38.87 11.90
CA ALA A 229 -0.33 -38.72 11.79
C ALA A 229 -0.79 -37.39 11.18
N ILE A 230 -0.10 -36.28 11.45
CA ILE A 230 -0.44 -34.96 10.91
C ILE A 230 0.33 -34.63 9.62
N ASN A 231 1.19 -35.57 9.17
CA ASN A 231 2.05 -35.38 8.00
C ASN A 231 2.83 -34.05 8.00
N LEU A 232 3.16 -33.49 9.14
CA LEU A 232 3.81 -32.19 9.45
C LEU A 232 3.86 -31.14 8.30
N SER A 233 3.03 -31.35 7.29
CA SER A 233 2.97 -30.43 6.15
C SER A 233 2.32 -29.13 6.59
N ARG A 234 3.04 -28.05 6.37
CA ARG A 234 2.53 -26.69 6.65
C ARG A 234 2.06 -26.03 5.39
N PHE A 235 0.90 -25.42 5.47
CA PHE A 235 0.42 -24.49 4.46
C PHE A 235 0.85 -23.09 4.86
N TYR A 236 1.50 -22.39 3.96
CA TYR A 236 1.95 -21.00 4.14
C TYR A 236 1.08 -20.05 3.34
N ALA A 237 0.44 -19.10 4.03
CA ALA A 237 -0.43 -18.10 3.42
C ALA A 237 0.11 -16.69 3.64
N ILE A 238 0.28 -15.94 2.56
CA ILE A 238 0.65 -14.53 2.61
C ILE A 238 -0.53 -13.72 3.12
N SER A 239 -0.39 -13.05 4.25
CA SER A 239 -1.42 -12.22 4.88
C SER A 239 -1.22 -10.74 4.62
N GLN A 240 0.02 -10.28 4.53
CA GLN A 240 0.40 -8.92 4.17
C GLN A 240 1.65 -8.94 3.32
N ILE A 241 1.71 -8.03 2.36
CA ILE A 241 2.88 -7.88 1.51
C ILE A 241 3.09 -6.41 1.14
N GLU A 242 4.35 -5.99 1.14
CA GLU A 242 4.80 -4.68 0.71
C GLU A 242 5.85 -4.88 -0.39
N TYR A 243 5.63 -4.24 -1.53
CA TYR A 243 6.53 -4.30 -2.69
C TYR A 243 6.90 -2.90 -3.10
N CYS A 244 8.19 -2.64 -3.21
CA CYS A 244 8.69 -1.30 -3.45
C CYS A 244 9.43 -1.18 -4.78
N ARG A 245 9.29 -0.01 -5.39
CA ARG A 245 10.10 0.52 -6.47
C ARG A 245 10.88 1.71 -5.93
N ASN A 246 12.20 1.63 -6.01
CA ASN A 246 13.13 2.55 -5.38
C ASN A 246 13.89 3.33 -6.44
N PHE A 247 13.87 4.64 -6.34
CA PHE A 247 14.56 5.55 -7.24
C PHE A 247 15.66 6.28 -6.49
N ILE A 248 16.89 6.16 -6.95
CA ILE A 248 18.06 6.77 -6.35
C ILE A 248 18.57 7.91 -7.21
N PHE A 249 18.85 9.06 -6.58
CA PHE A 249 19.26 10.28 -7.24
C PHE A 249 20.60 10.77 -6.70
N LYS A 250 21.33 11.56 -7.50
CA LYS A 250 22.61 12.18 -7.05
C LYS A 250 22.39 13.34 -6.10
N ARG A 251 21.27 14.07 -6.20
CA ARG A 251 20.98 15.31 -5.46
C ARG A 251 19.55 15.31 -4.95
N ASN A 252 19.33 16.02 -3.85
CA ASN A 252 18.04 16.14 -3.18
C ASN A 252 17.01 16.97 -3.99
N PHE A 253 17.43 18.14 -4.49
CA PHE A 253 16.54 19.11 -5.10
C PHE A 253 15.59 18.57 -6.18
N PRO A 254 16.03 17.71 -7.14
CA PRO A 254 15.12 17.13 -8.12
C PRO A 254 14.07 16.20 -7.52
N ILE A 255 14.39 15.54 -6.40
CA ILE A 255 13.48 14.59 -5.74
C ILE A 255 12.33 15.32 -5.10
N HIS A 256 12.65 16.36 -4.33
CA HIS A 256 11.66 17.15 -3.63
C HIS A 256 10.65 17.75 -4.60
N LYS A 257 11.11 18.39 -5.68
CA LYS A 257 10.24 18.88 -6.75
C LYS A 257 9.42 17.79 -7.42
N LEU A 258 10.03 16.63 -7.67
CA LEU A 258 9.35 15.49 -8.26
C LEU A 258 8.26 14.96 -7.33
N PHE A 259 8.55 14.87 -6.04
CA PHE A 259 7.59 14.40 -5.03
C PHE A 259 6.42 15.38 -4.86
N GLU A 260 6.69 16.68 -4.71
CA GLU A 260 5.65 17.70 -4.62
C GLU A 260 4.73 17.65 -5.85
N ARG A 261 5.33 17.62 -7.04
CA ARG A 261 4.57 17.54 -8.29
C ARG A 261 3.77 16.25 -8.40
N SER A 262 4.32 15.14 -7.94
CA SER A 262 3.62 13.85 -7.89
C SER A 262 2.43 13.89 -6.93
N CYS A 263 2.56 14.57 -5.78
CA CYS A 263 1.46 14.77 -4.83
C CYS A 263 0.33 15.60 -5.44
N GLU A 264 0.67 16.73 -6.09
CA GLU A 264 -0.33 17.55 -6.81
C GLU A 264 -1.09 16.73 -7.85
N LEU A 265 -0.35 16.02 -8.71
CA LEU A 265 -0.94 15.20 -9.76
C LEU A 265 -1.79 14.07 -9.18
N GLY A 266 -1.34 13.44 -8.11
CA GLY A 266 -2.07 12.40 -7.42
C GLY A 266 -3.40 12.91 -6.88
N LEU A 267 -3.42 14.08 -6.25
CA LEU A 267 -4.64 14.67 -5.69
C LEU A 267 -5.61 15.15 -6.78
N TRP A 268 -5.12 15.83 -7.81
CA TRP A 268 -5.98 16.49 -8.80
C TRP A 268 -6.30 15.65 -10.04
N ARG A 269 -5.44 14.71 -10.42
CA ARG A 269 -5.52 13.98 -11.69
C ARG A 269 -5.76 12.49 -11.55
N LEU A 270 -5.53 11.90 -10.36
CA LEU A 270 -5.77 10.48 -10.13
C LEU A 270 -7.25 10.24 -9.81
N THR A 271 -8.05 10.14 -10.85
CA THR A 271 -9.48 9.80 -10.75
C THR A 271 -9.67 8.32 -10.41
N ALA A 272 -10.87 7.95 -10.00
CA ALA A 272 -11.23 6.56 -9.67
C ALA A 272 -10.91 5.57 -10.81
N ASP A 273 -11.21 5.94 -12.05
CA ASP A 273 -10.95 5.10 -13.22
C ASP A 273 -9.45 4.92 -13.48
N LYS A 274 -8.67 6.00 -13.34
CA LYS A 274 -7.21 5.93 -13.47
C LYS A 274 -6.60 5.09 -12.36
N MET A 275 -7.11 5.23 -11.14
CA MET A 275 -6.70 4.40 -10.02
C MET A 275 -6.98 2.93 -10.31
N ALA A 276 -8.17 2.60 -10.77
CA ALA A 276 -8.52 1.24 -11.17
C ALA A 276 -7.60 0.71 -12.28
N ALA A 277 -7.28 1.53 -13.28
CA ALA A 277 -6.34 1.19 -14.34
C ALA A 277 -4.92 0.92 -13.80
N ILE A 278 -4.41 1.74 -12.86
CA ILE A 278 -3.11 1.53 -12.21
C ILE A 278 -3.11 0.21 -11.46
N PHE A 279 -4.14 -0.07 -10.67
CA PHE A 279 -4.25 -1.34 -9.93
C PHE A 279 -4.60 -2.54 -10.84
N GLY A 280 -4.89 -2.29 -12.13
CA GLY A 280 -5.19 -3.33 -13.12
C GLY A 280 -6.48 -4.10 -12.82
N THR A 281 -7.50 -3.38 -12.35
CA THR A 281 -8.82 -3.90 -12.01
C THR A 281 -9.90 -3.00 -12.62
N ARG A 282 -11.11 -3.52 -12.78
CA ARG A 282 -12.25 -2.71 -13.20
C ARG A 282 -13.06 -2.25 -11.98
N LEU A 283 -13.48 -1.00 -11.97
CA LEU A 283 -14.50 -0.53 -11.03
C LEU A 283 -15.87 -1.05 -11.50
N SER A 284 -16.57 -1.72 -10.63
CA SER A 284 -17.94 -2.16 -10.86
C SER A 284 -18.89 -1.42 -9.91
N ARG A 285 -20.20 -1.43 -10.21
CA ARG A 285 -21.22 -0.89 -9.29
C ARG A 285 -21.23 -1.58 -7.91
N ARG A 286 -20.64 -2.78 -7.81
CA ARG A 286 -20.48 -3.55 -6.57
C ARG A 286 -19.13 -3.33 -5.90
N HIS A 287 -18.37 -2.28 -6.29
CA HIS A 287 -17.09 -2.00 -5.66
C HIS A 287 -17.28 -1.79 -4.15
N ARG A 288 -16.60 -2.61 -3.34
CA ARG A 288 -16.55 -2.47 -1.89
C ARG A 288 -15.10 -2.21 -1.48
N GLY A 289 -14.91 -1.32 -0.52
CA GLY A 289 -13.59 -0.96 0.00
C GLY A 289 -13.22 0.49 -0.24
N LYS A 290 -12.09 0.89 0.32
CA LYS A 290 -11.62 2.28 0.28
C LYS A 290 -11.14 2.64 -1.13
N LEU A 291 -11.56 3.81 -1.61
CA LEU A 291 -11.05 4.45 -2.82
C LEU A 291 -10.83 5.93 -2.48
N ALA A 292 -9.58 6.32 -2.23
CA ALA A 292 -9.26 7.66 -1.78
C ALA A 292 -7.79 8.00 -2.04
N ASN A 293 -7.51 9.28 -2.23
CA ASN A 293 -6.17 9.83 -2.26
C ASN A 293 -6.01 10.78 -1.09
N LEU A 294 -4.85 10.77 -0.44
CA LEU A 294 -4.54 11.71 0.62
C LEU A 294 -3.03 11.91 0.77
N ILE A 295 -2.67 13.03 1.37
CA ILE A 295 -1.31 13.30 1.84
C ILE A 295 -1.35 13.27 3.35
N GLU A 296 -0.52 12.41 3.95
CA GLU A 296 -0.34 12.31 5.39
C GLU A 296 1.00 12.93 5.78
N ARG A 297 1.03 13.65 6.89
CA ARG A 297 2.27 14.04 7.55
C ARG A 297 2.62 12.95 8.55
N ILE A 298 3.77 12.30 8.36
CA ILE A 298 4.27 11.31 9.31
C ILE A 298 5.10 12.02 10.39
N GLU A 299 5.29 11.36 11.53
CA GLU A 299 6.30 11.72 12.52
C GLU A 299 7.64 12.01 11.83
N HIS A 300 8.36 13.02 12.28
CA HIS A 300 9.60 13.58 11.69
C HIS A 300 9.42 14.50 10.47
N GLY A 301 8.20 14.97 10.18
CA GLY A 301 7.99 16.02 9.18
C GLY A 301 7.95 15.57 7.73
N HIS A 302 8.07 14.28 7.44
CA HIS A 302 7.94 13.75 6.09
C HIS A 302 6.49 13.64 5.66
N HIS A 303 6.21 14.02 4.41
CA HIS A 303 4.90 13.81 3.79
C HIS A 303 4.88 12.47 3.07
N VAL A 304 3.74 11.80 3.14
CA VAL A 304 3.47 10.56 2.39
C VAL A 304 2.21 10.73 1.59
N TYR A 305 2.34 10.60 0.29
CA TYR A 305 1.20 10.45 -0.60
C TYR A 305 0.68 9.02 -0.54
N ARG A 306 -0.63 8.83 -0.38
CA ARG A 306 -1.29 7.51 -0.43
C ARG A 306 -2.47 7.49 -1.37
N ALA A 307 -2.54 6.45 -2.18
CA ALA A 307 -3.68 6.10 -3.02
C ALA A 307 -4.24 4.76 -2.56
N TYR A 308 -5.45 4.78 -2.00
CA TYR A 308 -6.12 3.59 -1.45
C TYR A 308 -6.96 2.89 -2.51
N PHE A 309 -6.88 1.57 -2.56
CA PHE A 309 -7.70 0.71 -3.39
C PHE A 309 -8.08 -0.56 -2.63
N LYS A 310 -9.35 -0.66 -2.18
CA LYS A 310 -9.85 -1.76 -1.32
C LYS A 310 -9.00 -1.90 -0.03
N ASN A 311 -8.40 -3.08 0.18
CA ASN A 311 -7.50 -3.37 1.32
C ASN A 311 -6.03 -3.14 0.99
N ALA A 312 -5.75 -2.46 -0.12
CA ALA A 312 -4.41 -2.11 -0.54
C ALA A 312 -4.25 -0.60 -0.64
N PHE A 313 -3.02 -0.14 -0.61
CA PHE A 313 -2.68 1.24 -0.92
C PHE A 313 -1.29 1.32 -1.52
N LEU A 314 -1.14 2.28 -2.41
CA LEU A 314 0.15 2.69 -2.94
C LEU A 314 0.57 3.93 -2.17
N LYS A 315 1.78 3.93 -1.60
CA LYS A 315 2.37 5.09 -0.95
C LYS A 315 3.62 5.54 -1.69
N GLN A 316 3.83 6.85 -1.71
CA GLN A 316 5.05 7.47 -2.21
C GLN A 316 5.61 8.41 -1.16
N TYR A 317 6.91 8.35 -0.93
CA TYR A 317 7.60 9.20 0.03
C TYR A 317 9.09 9.31 -0.26
N GLU A 318 9.66 10.42 0.20
CA GLU A 318 11.10 10.64 0.21
C GLU A 318 11.74 9.95 1.43
N LYS A 319 12.93 9.41 1.25
CA LYS A 319 13.73 8.82 2.31
C LYS A 319 15.20 9.18 2.09
N PHE A 320 15.91 9.55 3.14
CA PHE A 320 17.36 9.86 3.10
C PHE A 320 17.78 10.90 2.05
N ALA A 321 16.98 11.92 1.80
CA ALA A 321 17.26 13.05 0.92
C ALA A 321 17.58 12.73 -0.56
N THR A 322 18.04 11.54 -0.89
CA THR A 322 18.40 11.11 -2.27
C THR A 322 17.60 9.93 -2.77
N PHE A 323 16.55 9.56 -2.07
CA PHE A 323 15.80 8.34 -2.29
C PHE A 323 14.30 8.61 -2.35
N LEU A 324 13.66 8.21 -3.43
CA LEU A 324 12.21 8.25 -3.59
C LEU A 324 11.67 6.81 -3.69
N ARG A 325 10.68 6.47 -2.91
CA ARG A 325 10.05 5.15 -2.90
C ARG A 325 8.58 5.20 -3.29
N ASN A 326 8.23 4.37 -4.25
CA ASN A 326 6.85 3.95 -4.50
C ASN A 326 6.67 2.57 -3.89
N GLU A 327 5.72 2.41 -2.99
CA GLU A 327 5.50 1.16 -2.28
C GLU A 327 4.04 0.76 -2.33
N LEU A 328 3.77 -0.43 -2.82
CA LEU A 328 2.46 -1.05 -2.84
C LEU A 328 2.31 -1.98 -1.64
N CYS A 329 1.37 -1.65 -0.77
CA CYS A 329 1.02 -2.45 0.41
C CYS A 329 -0.33 -3.14 0.18
N SER A 330 -0.44 -4.42 0.50
CA SER A 330 -1.70 -5.16 0.46
C SER A 330 -1.86 -6.08 1.66
N ASN A 331 -3.04 -6.03 2.27
CA ASN A 331 -3.46 -6.93 3.34
C ASN A 331 -4.38 -8.04 2.81
N ASN A 332 -4.71 -8.02 1.52
CA ASN A 332 -5.57 -9.04 0.91
C ASN A 332 -5.27 -9.23 -0.59
N LEU A 333 -4.56 -10.29 -0.92
CA LEU A 333 -4.17 -10.61 -2.30
C LEU A 333 -5.35 -10.90 -3.23
N THR A 334 -6.49 -11.36 -2.66
CA THR A 334 -7.68 -11.67 -3.47
C THR A 334 -8.30 -10.44 -4.13
N ASP A 335 -8.01 -9.24 -3.64
CA ASP A 335 -8.42 -7.98 -4.27
C ASP A 335 -7.82 -7.78 -5.67
N PHE A 336 -6.73 -8.50 -5.97
CA PHE A 336 -6.02 -8.50 -7.25
C PHE A 336 -6.26 -9.77 -8.06
N GLY A 337 -7.17 -10.66 -7.62
CA GLY A 337 -7.40 -11.96 -8.23
C GLY A 337 -6.27 -12.97 -7.97
N LEU A 338 -5.44 -12.74 -6.94
CA LEU A 338 -4.31 -13.59 -6.59
C LEU A 338 -4.68 -14.52 -5.42
N LYS A 339 -4.13 -15.74 -5.45
CA LYS A 339 -4.25 -16.68 -4.33
C LYS A 339 -3.26 -16.30 -3.21
N LYS A 340 -3.61 -16.65 -1.97
CA LYS A 340 -2.80 -16.30 -0.79
C LYS A 340 -1.64 -17.27 -0.52
N GLY A 341 -1.62 -18.44 -1.14
CA GLY A 341 -0.55 -19.43 -0.93
C GLY A 341 0.82 -18.88 -1.30
N LEU A 342 1.83 -19.22 -0.50
CA LEU A 342 3.23 -18.81 -0.73
C LEU A 342 3.72 -19.20 -2.13
N ASP A 343 3.24 -20.31 -2.68
CA ASP A 343 3.58 -20.80 -4.03
C ASP A 343 3.23 -19.80 -5.15
N HIS A 344 2.38 -18.84 -4.86
CA HIS A 344 1.99 -17.79 -5.81
C HIS A 344 2.81 -16.48 -5.67
N LEU A 345 3.92 -16.49 -4.90
CA LEU A 345 4.74 -15.30 -4.65
C LEU A 345 5.25 -14.64 -5.95
N ASP A 346 5.61 -15.44 -6.95
CA ASP A 346 6.10 -14.91 -8.24
C ASP A 346 4.99 -14.24 -9.04
N ALA A 347 3.77 -14.78 -9.00
CA ALA A 347 2.61 -14.12 -9.57
C ALA A 347 2.28 -12.81 -8.85
N VAL A 348 2.48 -12.75 -7.53
CA VAL A 348 2.35 -11.51 -6.73
C VAL A 348 3.42 -10.50 -7.16
N ARG A 349 4.69 -10.92 -7.29
CA ARG A 349 5.79 -10.06 -7.77
C ARG A 349 5.44 -9.42 -9.11
N THR A 350 5.10 -10.24 -10.10
CA THR A 350 4.75 -9.78 -11.46
C THR A 350 3.59 -8.78 -11.43
N LYS A 351 2.53 -9.07 -10.68
CA LYS A 351 1.36 -8.19 -10.58
C LYS A 351 1.68 -6.87 -9.89
N PHE A 352 2.47 -6.91 -8.81
CA PHE A 352 2.81 -5.72 -8.02
C PHE A 352 3.82 -4.84 -8.75
N GLN A 353 4.78 -5.45 -9.44
CA GLN A 353 5.68 -4.73 -10.33
C GLN A 353 4.90 -3.98 -11.42
N ALA A 354 3.97 -4.65 -12.11
CA ALA A 354 3.14 -4.02 -13.11
C ALA A 354 2.27 -2.87 -12.56
N ILE A 355 1.82 -2.94 -11.29
CA ILE A 355 1.09 -1.84 -10.64
C ILE A 355 2.02 -0.66 -10.39
N THR A 356 3.21 -0.88 -9.83
CA THR A 356 4.19 0.18 -9.57
C THR A 356 4.71 0.80 -10.86
N ASP A 357 4.83 0.02 -11.95
CA ASP A 357 5.21 0.51 -13.29
C ASP A 357 4.12 1.41 -13.88
N ARG A 358 2.85 0.98 -13.81
CA ARG A 358 1.73 1.81 -14.28
C ARG A 358 1.60 3.12 -13.50
N PHE A 359 1.85 3.08 -12.18
CA PHE A 359 1.87 4.30 -11.38
C PHE A 359 3.01 5.23 -11.78
N ALA A 360 4.21 4.71 -11.97
CA ALA A 360 5.35 5.48 -12.46
C ALA A 360 5.09 6.03 -13.88
N GLY A 361 4.48 5.24 -14.74
CA GLY A 361 4.05 5.67 -16.08
C GLY A 361 3.00 6.79 -16.04
N PHE A 362 2.01 6.69 -15.15
CA PHE A 362 1.05 7.76 -14.89
C PHE A 362 1.76 9.05 -14.46
N GLN A 363 2.69 8.96 -13.52
CA GLN A 363 3.49 10.11 -13.09
C GLN A 363 4.30 10.69 -14.25
N ALA A 364 4.99 9.86 -15.03
CA ALA A 364 5.82 10.28 -16.15
C ALA A 364 5.01 11.01 -17.23
N GLN A 365 3.80 10.56 -17.54
CA GLN A 365 2.92 11.22 -18.51
C GLN A 365 2.59 12.67 -18.14
N TRP A 366 2.51 12.97 -16.85
CA TRP A 366 2.15 14.29 -16.35
C TRP A 366 3.37 15.15 -15.98
N LEU A 367 4.47 14.52 -15.60
CA LEU A 367 5.73 15.21 -15.30
C LEU A 367 6.48 15.58 -16.57
N ASN A 368 6.42 14.71 -17.57
CA ASN A 368 6.84 14.99 -18.93
C ASN A 368 5.71 15.68 -19.71
N VAL A 369 5.19 16.79 -19.20
CA VAL A 369 4.58 17.76 -20.08
C VAL A 369 5.75 18.27 -20.94
N HIS A 370 5.99 17.62 -22.05
CA HIS A 370 6.84 18.15 -23.08
C HIS A 370 6.23 19.48 -23.47
N VAL A 371 6.86 20.54 -23.03
CA VAL A 371 6.65 21.85 -23.64
C VAL A 371 7.10 21.64 -25.08
N ASP A 372 6.12 21.50 -25.99
CA ASP A 372 6.41 21.41 -27.42
C ASP A 372 6.98 22.77 -27.84
N PHE A 373 8.31 22.92 -27.64
CA PHE A 373 9.02 24.14 -28.02
C PHE A 373 8.77 24.55 -29.47
N PRO A 374 8.76 23.62 -30.45
CA PRO A 374 8.34 23.92 -31.81
C PRO A 374 6.91 24.48 -31.91
N LEU A 375 5.97 23.96 -31.13
CA LEU A 375 4.61 24.50 -31.07
C LEU A 375 4.59 25.88 -30.41
N LEU A 376 5.26 26.07 -29.27
CA LEU A 376 5.36 27.37 -28.62
C LEU A 376 6.02 28.41 -29.48
N GLN A 377 7.11 28.08 -30.17
CA GLN A 377 7.77 28.95 -31.11
C GLN A 377 6.84 29.32 -32.25
N ARG A 378 6.13 28.35 -32.85
CA ARG A 378 5.20 28.55 -33.95
C ARG A 378 4.01 29.43 -33.58
N ILE A 379 3.46 29.31 -32.36
CA ILE A 379 2.36 30.17 -31.88
C ILE A 379 2.83 31.56 -31.42
N SER A 380 4.11 31.71 -31.06
CA SER A 380 4.71 32.99 -30.67
C SER A 380 5.11 33.86 -31.88
N LEU A 381 5.24 33.27 -33.07
CA LEU A 381 5.58 34.01 -34.29
C LEU A 381 4.32 34.61 -34.94
N PRO A 382 4.42 35.80 -35.56
CA PRO A 382 3.33 36.37 -36.31
C PRO A 382 3.02 35.52 -37.57
N ILE A 383 1.76 35.45 -37.94
CA ILE A 383 1.33 34.80 -39.19
C ILE A 383 0.57 35.75 -40.06
N ILE A 384 0.66 35.52 -41.36
CA ILE A 384 -0.06 36.28 -42.38
C ILE A 384 -1.16 35.39 -42.94
N VAL A 385 -2.39 35.85 -42.91
CA VAL A 385 -3.55 35.17 -43.50
C VAL A 385 -4.21 36.15 -44.50
N GLY A 386 -4.05 35.89 -45.77
CA GLY A 386 -4.40 36.85 -46.81
C GLY A 386 -3.54 38.11 -46.70
N ALA A 387 -4.16 39.29 -46.73
CA ALA A 387 -3.50 40.58 -46.54
C ALA A 387 -3.33 41.01 -45.07
N VAL A 388 -3.77 40.18 -44.09
CA VAL A 388 -3.79 40.58 -42.67
C VAL A 388 -2.67 39.86 -41.93
N ARG A 389 -1.82 40.65 -41.24
CA ARG A 389 -0.79 40.13 -40.32
C ARG A 389 -1.34 40.02 -38.90
N TYR A 390 -1.36 38.80 -38.35
CA TYR A 390 -1.73 38.54 -36.99
C TYR A 390 -0.47 38.43 -36.12
N PRO A 391 -0.35 39.16 -35.01
CA PRO A 391 0.79 39.05 -34.11
C PRO A 391 0.79 37.70 -33.42
N GLY A 392 1.98 37.16 -33.11
CA GLY A 392 2.15 35.95 -32.34
C GLY A 392 1.63 36.09 -30.91
N ILE A 393 1.33 34.96 -30.27
CA ILE A 393 0.86 34.90 -28.89
C ILE A 393 2.06 35.13 -27.97
N LYS A 394 1.97 36.16 -27.11
CA LYS A 394 2.94 36.41 -26.05
C LYS A 394 2.65 35.46 -24.87
N ILE A 395 3.30 34.26 -24.88
CA ILE A 395 3.08 33.20 -23.88
C ILE A 395 3.44 33.60 -22.46
N HIS A 396 4.22 34.67 -22.26
CA HIS A 396 4.58 35.26 -20.97
C HIS A 396 3.63 36.41 -20.53
N ASP A 397 2.67 36.80 -21.36
CA ASP A 397 1.68 37.80 -21.02
C ASP A 397 0.68 37.21 -20.03
N VAL A 398 0.58 37.79 -18.84
CA VAL A 398 -0.30 37.35 -17.73
C VAL A 398 -1.76 37.20 -18.20
N ARG A 399 -2.23 38.07 -19.12
CA ARG A 399 -3.59 37.99 -19.64
C ARG A 399 -3.79 36.74 -20.50
N ILE A 400 -2.80 36.38 -21.30
CA ILE A 400 -2.83 35.18 -22.12
C ILE A 400 -2.73 33.93 -21.24
N ILE A 401 -1.88 33.94 -20.21
CA ILE A 401 -1.78 32.84 -19.25
C ILE A 401 -3.14 32.61 -18.58
N ARG A 402 -3.77 33.66 -18.04
CA ARG A 402 -5.10 33.59 -17.41
C ARG A 402 -6.18 33.10 -18.37
N LEU A 403 -6.14 33.56 -19.62
CA LEU A 403 -7.07 33.10 -20.65
C LEU A 403 -6.90 31.60 -20.93
N LEU A 404 -5.67 31.13 -21.04
CA LEU A 404 -5.37 29.72 -21.25
C LEU A 404 -5.78 28.86 -20.04
N GLU A 405 -5.57 29.35 -18.82
CA GLU A 405 -6.02 28.66 -17.60
C GLU A 405 -7.53 28.49 -17.56
N VAL A 406 -8.31 29.55 -17.84
CA VAL A 406 -9.77 29.44 -17.88
C VAL A 406 -10.22 28.46 -18.97
N LEU A 407 -9.63 28.51 -20.14
CA LEU A 407 -9.97 27.61 -21.25
C LEU A 407 -9.60 26.14 -20.96
N LEU A 408 -8.52 25.89 -20.21
CA LEU A 408 -8.07 24.54 -19.85
C LEU A 408 -8.84 23.96 -18.67
N HIS A 409 -9.20 24.78 -17.68
CA HIS A 409 -9.84 24.34 -16.43
C HIS A 409 -11.35 24.49 -16.44
N GLY A 410 -11.89 25.32 -17.30
CA GLY A 410 -13.31 25.66 -17.34
C GLY A 410 -14.26 24.54 -17.80
N GLY A 411 -13.73 23.34 -18.03
CA GLY A 411 -14.51 22.17 -18.47
C GLY A 411 -15.00 22.25 -19.90
N THR A 412 -15.59 21.20 -20.39
CA THR A 412 -16.21 21.12 -21.70
C THR A 412 -17.65 21.59 -21.61
N HIS A 413 -17.93 22.83 -22.00
CA HIS A 413 -19.28 23.25 -22.33
C HIS A 413 -19.77 22.52 -23.59
N VAL A 414 -20.82 21.77 -23.48
CA VAL A 414 -21.38 20.97 -24.59
C VAL A 414 -21.79 21.84 -25.78
N GLY A 415 -22.03 23.11 -25.57
CA GLY A 415 -22.35 24.10 -26.62
C GLY A 415 -21.19 25.03 -27.04
N GLY A 416 -19.98 24.82 -26.48
CA GLY A 416 -18.86 25.75 -26.66
C GLY A 416 -18.98 27.02 -25.81
N TRP A 417 -17.89 27.77 -25.73
CA TRP A 417 -17.82 29.01 -24.93
C TRP A 417 -18.15 30.24 -25.80
N THR A 418 -18.99 31.12 -25.30
CA THR A 418 -19.13 32.47 -25.83
C THR A 418 -18.05 33.40 -25.24
N ALA A 419 -17.72 34.47 -25.98
CA ALA A 419 -16.77 35.46 -25.47
C ALA A 419 -17.23 36.12 -24.15
N LYS A 420 -18.55 36.22 -23.91
CA LYS A 420 -19.09 36.73 -22.65
C LYS A 420 -18.86 35.76 -21.48
N GLU A 421 -19.08 34.47 -21.71
CA GLU A 421 -18.86 33.43 -20.69
C GLU A 421 -17.39 33.30 -20.31
N ILE A 422 -16.47 33.33 -21.31
CA ILE A 422 -15.03 33.35 -21.05
C ILE A 422 -14.65 34.60 -20.24
N HIS A 423 -15.21 35.76 -20.60
CA HIS A 423 -14.95 37.03 -19.92
C HIS A 423 -15.41 36.97 -18.46
N GLN A 424 -16.62 36.51 -18.22
CA GLN A 424 -17.17 36.37 -16.87
C GLN A 424 -16.35 35.39 -16.02
N ALA A 425 -15.96 34.25 -16.62
CA ALA A 425 -15.11 33.27 -15.95
C ALA A 425 -13.73 33.87 -15.57
N LEU A 426 -13.13 34.66 -16.46
CA LEU A 426 -11.87 35.35 -16.17
C LEU A 426 -12.01 36.35 -15.02
N LEU A 427 -13.05 37.19 -15.04
CA LEU A 427 -13.29 38.17 -13.98
C LEU A 427 -13.48 37.49 -12.64
N THR A 428 -14.28 36.41 -12.60
CA THR A 428 -14.57 35.66 -11.35
C THR A 428 -13.34 34.91 -10.85
N THR A 429 -12.67 34.15 -11.70
CA THR A 429 -11.52 33.30 -11.32
C THR A 429 -10.34 34.10 -10.79
N PHE A 430 -10.05 35.23 -11.43
CA PHE A 430 -8.90 36.08 -11.10
C PHE A 430 -9.26 37.35 -10.33
N ARG A 431 -10.51 37.51 -9.92
CA ARG A 431 -11.03 38.68 -9.19
C ARG A 431 -10.69 40.00 -9.87
N LEU A 432 -10.87 40.03 -11.22
CA LEU A 432 -10.61 41.22 -12.02
C LEU A 432 -11.86 42.09 -12.13
N SER A 433 -11.67 43.41 -12.21
CA SER A 433 -12.75 44.31 -12.55
C SER A 433 -12.89 44.44 -14.08
N GLU A 434 -14.09 44.78 -14.56
CA GLU A 434 -14.32 45.05 -16.00
C GLU A 434 -13.46 46.21 -16.53
N ARG A 435 -13.10 47.18 -15.64
CA ARG A 435 -12.17 48.27 -15.99
C ARG A 435 -10.74 47.76 -16.21
N ALA A 436 -10.31 46.71 -15.50
CA ALA A 436 -8.98 46.15 -15.62
C ALA A 436 -8.86 45.22 -16.84
N TYR A 437 -9.95 44.53 -17.20
CA TYR A 437 -9.97 43.62 -18.36
C TYR A 437 -11.36 43.59 -19.01
N GLY A 438 -11.56 44.43 -20.03
CA GLY A 438 -12.85 44.57 -20.71
C GLY A 438 -13.12 43.50 -21.75
N LEU A 439 -14.39 43.27 -22.12
CA LEU A 439 -14.82 42.31 -23.11
C LEU A 439 -14.18 42.53 -24.49
N ASN A 440 -13.95 43.79 -24.89
CA ASN A 440 -13.30 44.13 -26.16
C ASN A 440 -11.82 43.71 -26.15
N GLN A 441 -11.16 43.80 -25.01
CA GLN A 441 -9.78 43.36 -24.84
C GLN A 441 -9.68 41.82 -24.92
N LEU A 442 -10.62 41.08 -24.30
CA LEU A 442 -10.74 39.65 -24.47
C LEU A 442 -10.95 39.27 -25.94
N ARG A 443 -11.85 39.95 -26.63
CA ARG A 443 -12.11 39.74 -28.08
C ARG A 443 -10.86 39.97 -28.92
N TYR A 444 -10.06 41.00 -28.60
CA TYR A 444 -8.77 41.25 -29.20
C TYR A 444 -7.78 40.12 -28.93
N ASP A 445 -7.66 39.68 -27.68
CA ASP A 445 -6.76 38.58 -27.33
C ASP A 445 -7.16 37.24 -27.97
N LEU A 446 -8.46 36.98 -28.14
CA LEU A 446 -8.98 35.83 -28.87
C LEU A 446 -8.72 35.90 -30.38
N ARG A 447 -8.72 37.08 -30.98
CA ARG A 447 -8.44 37.29 -32.43
C ARG A 447 -6.97 37.07 -32.78
N LYS A 448 -6.05 37.17 -31.83
CA LYS A 448 -4.62 36.91 -32.06
C LYS A 448 -4.31 35.43 -32.35
N ARG A 449 -5.32 34.54 -32.42
CA ARG A 449 -5.15 33.12 -32.72
C ARG A 449 -5.16 32.86 -34.22
N PRO A 450 -4.09 32.24 -34.79
CA PRO A 450 -4.06 31.84 -36.17
C PRO A 450 -5.01 30.67 -36.49
N ASP A 451 -5.60 30.68 -37.65
CA ASP A 451 -6.55 29.65 -38.14
C ASP A 451 -6.04 28.21 -38.11
N ARG A 452 -4.72 27.99 -38.13
CA ARG A 452 -4.11 26.65 -38.03
C ARG A 452 -4.14 26.08 -36.62
N ALA A 453 -4.20 26.89 -35.57
CA ALA A 453 -4.48 26.40 -34.22
C ALA A 453 -5.93 25.87 -34.09
N ARG A 454 -6.83 26.33 -34.96
CA ARG A 454 -8.21 25.79 -35.10
C ARG A 454 -8.23 24.33 -35.54
N ARG A 455 -7.26 23.85 -36.32
CA ARG A 455 -7.24 22.45 -36.78
C ARG A 455 -6.70 21.47 -35.75
N LEU A 456 -5.95 21.94 -34.77
CA LEU A 456 -5.34 21.11 -33.75
C LEU A 456 -6.05 21.12 -32.37
N ALA A 457 -6.81 22.18 -32.04
CA ALA A 457 -7.43 22.35 -30.74
C ALA A 457 -8.91 22.79 -30.75
N LEU A 458 -9.45 23.25 -31.88
CA LEU A 458 -10.78 23.87 -31.95
C LEU A 458 -11.51 23.40 -33.23
N ARG A 459 -12.53 22.58 -33.12
CA ARG A 459 -13.57 22.38 -34.13
C ARG A 459 -14.70 23.37 -33.90
N LEU A 460 -14.87 24.33 -34.76
CA LEU A 460 -16.11 25.11 -34.88
C LEU A 460 -17.16 24.26 -35.60
N PRO A 461 -18.42 24.21 -35.12
CA PRO A 461 -19.50 23.57 -35.87
C PRO A 461 -19.75 24.30 -37.19
N PRO A 462 -20.23 23.61 -38.26
CA PRO A 462 -20.46 24.21 -39.57
C PRO A 462 -21.51 25.33 -39.48
N HIS A 463 -21.19 26.45 -40.16
CA HIS A 463 -22.02 27.63 -40.22
C HIS A 463 -23.42 27.33 -40.78
N ARG A 464 -24.46 27.36 -39.97
CA ARG A 464 -25.78 27.80 -40.40
C ARG A 464 -25.82 29.33 -40.27
N LYS A 465 -26.13 30.01 -41.38
CA LYS A 465 -26.28 31.48 -41.42
C LYS A 465 -27.19 31.94 -40.28
N ARG A 466 -26.63 32.59 -39.26
CA ARG A 466 -27.38 33.29 -38.21
C ARG A 466 -26.67 34.59 -37.85
N ARG A 467 -27.50 35.59 -37.64
CA ARG A 467 -27.33 37.00 -37.30
C ARG A 467 -26.01 37.39 -36.59
N PRO A 468 -25.49 38.61 -36.83
CA PRO A 468 -24.22 39.08 -36.28
C PRO A 468 -24.30 39.21 -34.76
N GLY A 469 -23.45 38.51 -34.05
CA GLY A 469 -23.29 38.70 -32.61
C GLY A 469 -22.88 37.50 -31.76
N ARG A 470 -22.88 36.29 -32.26
CA ARG A 470 -22.49 35.11 -31.43
C ARG A 470 -21.44 34.24 -32.12
N THR A 471 -20.23 34.30 -31.65
CA THR A 471 -19.16 33.34 -32.01
C THR A 471 -19.02 32.35 -30.89
N ALA A 472 -19.48 31.11 -31.09
CA ALA A 472 -19.27 30.02 -30.13
C ALA A 472 -17.91 29.37 -30.41
N LEU A 473 -17.08 29.25 -29.38
CA LEU A 473 -15.79 28.56 -29.43
C LEU A 473 -15.94 27.25 -28.65
N SER A 474 -15.83 26.12 -29.35
CA SER A 474 -15.72 24.80 -28.68
C SER A 474 -14.25 24.41 -28.52
N VAL A 475 -13.79 24.22 -27.32
CA VAL A 475 -12.45 23.72 -27.00
C VAL A 475 -12.59 22.24 -26.63
N VAL A 476 -12.26 21.35 -27.57
CA VAL A 476 -12.29 19.90 -27.31
C VAL A 476 -10.93 19.30 -27.66
N PRO A 477 -10.11 18.88 -26.74
CA PRO A 477 -9.02 17.95 -27.02
C PRO A 477 -9.64 16.57 -27.32
N GLN A 478 -9.49 16.06 -28.54
CA GLN A 478 -10.14 14.81 -28.98
C GLN A 478 -9.77 13.53 -28.23
N THR A 479 -8.82 13.58 -27.33
CA THR A 479 -8.41 12.44 -26.48
C THR A 479 -9.01 12.42 -25.07
N ALA A 480 -9.71 13.47 -24.63
CA ALA A 480 -10.23 13.58 -23.25
C ALA A 480 -11.76 13.39 -23.13
N VAL A 481 -12.50 13.31 -24.25
CA VAL A 481 -13.98 13.44 -24.23
C VAL A 481 -14.74 12.13 -24.05
N ARG A 482 -14.07 10.98 -23.98
CA ARG A 482 -14.81 9.71 -23.85
C ARG A 482 -15.12 9.23 -22.43
N THR A 483 -14.76 9.94 -21.36
CA THR A 483 -14.88 9.37 -19.98
C THR A 483 -15.46 10.29 -18.90
N ALA A 484 -16.04 11.43 -19.23
CA ALA A 484 -16.66 12.28 -18.20
C ALA A 484 -18.17 12.46 -18.43
N ARG A 485 -18.97 11.41 -18.22
CA ARG A 485 -20.36 11.61 -17.81
C ARG A 485 -20.33 12.00 -16.34
N GLN A 486 -20.49 13.28 -16.06
CA GLN A 486 -20.72 13.79 -14.71
C GLN A 486 -22.04 13.19 -14.20
N GLN A 487 -21.97 12.43 -13.12
CA GLN A 487 -23.12 12.19 -12.25
C GLN A 487 -23.41 13.48 -11.48
N PRO A 488 -24.68 13.88 -11.28
CA PRO A 488 -25.02 14.99 -10.42
C PRO A 488 -24.53 14.70 -9.00
N LEU A 489 -23.95 15.70 -8.37
CA LEU A 489 -23.57 15.69 -6.95
C LEU A 489 -24.81 15.33 -6.12
N PRO A 490 -24.69 14.40 -5.15
CA PRO A 490 -25.76 14.17 -4.19
C PRO A 490 -26.03 15.45 -3.40
N PRO A 491 -27.29 15.75 -3.03
CA PRO A 491 -27.61 16.93 -2.25
C PRO A 491 -26.88 16.88 -0.92
N SER A 492 -26.39 18.03 -0.49
CA SER A 492 -25.72 18.22 0.81
C SER A 492 -26.57 17.63 1.93
N PRO A 493 -25.99 16.90 2.89
CA PRO A 493 -26.74 16.43 4.04
C PRO A 493 -27.25 17.65 4.81
N ARG A 494 -28.58 17.75 4.97
CA ARG A 494 -29.20 18.71 5.87
C ARG A 494 -28.59 18.51 7.26
N SER A 495 -28.20 19.60 7.89
CA SER A 495 -27.72 19.68 9.26
C SER A 495 -28.62 18.86 10.19
N ALA A 496 -28.12 17.71 10.65
CA ALA A 496 -28.78 16.97 11.72
C ALA A 496 -28.53 17.75 13.03
N THR A 497 -29.61 18.14 13.65
CA THR A 497 -29.65 18.70 15.01
C THR A 497 -28.99 17.70 15.97
N PRO A 498 -28.10 18.12 16.89
CA PRO A 498 -27.48 17.19 17.81
C PRO A 498 -28.51 16.55 18.73
N ALA A 499 -28.54 15.23 18.78
CA ALA A 499 -29.36 14.48 19.72
C ALA A 499 -28.90 14.78 21.15
N ARG A 500 -29.86 15.13 22.02
CA ARG A 500 -29.67 15.32 23.46
C ARG A 500 -29.06 14.06 24.08
N GLU A 501 -27.94 14.22 24.74
CA GLU A 501 -27.38 13.20 25.64
C GLU A 501 -28.35 12.90 26.79
N PRO A 502 -28.53 11.64 27.20
CA PRO A 502 -29.28 11.31 28.39
C PRO A 502 -28.46 11.69 29.64
N SER A 503 -29.13 12.43 30.53
CA SER A 503 -28.63 12.89 31.81
C SER A 503 -28.08 11.74 32.67
N ARG A 504 -26.82 11.82 33.06
CA ARG A 504 -26.19 10.97 34.07
C ARG A 504 -26.85 11.24 35.43
N SER A 505 -27.55 10.27 35.98
CA SER A 505 -28.00 10.25 37.35
C SER A 505 -26.78 10.20 38.28
N ARG A 506 -26.72 11.15 39.22
CA ARG A 506 -25.75 11.23 40.32
C ARG A 506 -25.97 10.02 41.23
N LEU A 507 -24.97 9.16 41.37
CA LEU A 507 -24.86 8.22 42.49
C LEU A 507 -23.98 8.87 43.57
N SER A 508 -24.58 9.10 44.73
CA SER A 508 -23.92 9.57 45.94
C SER A 508 -23.00 8.50 46.54
N PRO A 509 -21.90 8.88 47.15
CA PRO A 509 -21.02 7.90 47.82
C PRO A 509 -21.60 7.46 49.16
N ARG A 510 -21.80 6.16 49.33
CA ARG A 510 -22.03 5.55 50.67
C ARG A 510 -20.71 5.52 51.44
N ARG A 511 -20.74 6.13 52.64
CA ARG A 511 -19.72 6.00 53.69
C ARG A 511 -19.65 4.54 54.15
N GLN A 512 -18.43 4.03 54.22
CA GLN A 512 -18.09 2.90 55.06
C GLN A 512 -17.94 3.39 56.52
N SER A 513 -18.63 2.76 57.41
CA SER A 513 -18.34 2.71 58.84
C SER A 513 -18.29 1.24 59.21
N ASP A 514 -17.20 0.91 59.89
CA ASP A 514 -16.78 -0.31 60.64
C ASP A 514 -16.15 -1.42 59.82
#